data_7e3bd7cb77f3c9d8e042a654dd3197f2
#
_entry.id   7e3bd7cb77f3c9d8e042a654dd3197f2
#
_cell.length_a   1.000
_cell.length_b   1.000
_cell.length_c   1.000
_cell.angle_alpha   90.00
_cell.angle_beta   90.00
_cell.angle_gamma   90.00
#
_symmetry.space_group_name_H-M   'P 1'
#
loop_
_entity.id
_entity.type
_entity.pdbx_description
1 polymer ?
#
loop_
_entity_poly.entity_id
_entity_poly.type
_entity_poly.pdbx_seq_one_letter_code
_entity_poly.pdbx_strand_id
1 'polypeptide(L)'
;MDKVLTSYETIDKLSDDELRAHSARLRQHMIDVEAPFENRIAEIKAKLDEDLPISEKVKLAEESDKLVKDEDDAIEKALAEILPEAFAIVKSTARRFTENETITVTANDFDRELSLDKDFVHIEGDKAIYQNHWMAGGNDVKWSMVHYDVQIVGGIA
;
A
#
# COMPACT_ATOMS: atom_id res chain seq x y z
N MET A 1 -16.18 9.57 -5.16
CA MET A 1 -16.41 8.73 -6.35
C MET A 1 -15.77 9.32 -7.60
N ASP A 2 -16.12 10.56 -8.01
CA ASP A 2 -15.59 11.20 -9.23
C ASP A 2 -14.06 11.24 -9.29
N LYS A 3 -13.40 11.53 -8.17
CA LYS A 3 -11.93 11.52 -8.09
C LYS A 3 -11.33 10.14 -8.39
N VAL A 4 -11.98 9.05 -7.94
CA VAL A 4 -11.51 7.68 -8.21
C VAL A 4 -11.66 7.35 -9.69
N LEU A 5 -12.76 7.71 -10.33
CA LEU A 5 -12.98 7.49 -11.77
C LEU A 5 -11.97 8.28 -12.62
N THR A 6 -11.71 9.53 -12.25
CA THR A 6 -10.70 10.36 -12.92
C THR A 6 -9.30 9.78 -12.76
N SER A 7 -8.93 9.33 -11.56
CA SER A 7 -7.65 8.64 -11.32
C SER A 7 -7.57 7.33 -12.10
N TYR A 8 -8.67 6.57 -12.16
CA TYR A 8 -8.72 5.31 -12.89
C TYR A 8 -8.44 5.49 -14.40
N GLU A 9 -8.99 6.52 -15.04
CA GLU A 9 -8.74 6.80 -16.46
C GLU A 9 -7.26 7.02 -16.79
N THR A 10 -6.51 7.53 -15.84
CA THR A 10 -5.06 7.77 -15.97
C THR A 10 -4.26 6.52 -15.62
N ILE A 11 -4.57 5.90 -14.49
CA ILE A 11 -3.87 4.75 -13.93
C ILE A 11 -4.05 3.51 -14.82
N ASP A 12 -5.21 3.35 -15.41
CA ASP A 12 -5.53 2.20 -16.27
C ASP A 12 -4.72 2.15 -17.57
N LYS A 13 -4.12 3.27 -17.98
CA LYS A 13 -3.23 3.38 -19.15
C LYS A 13 -1.77 3.02 -18.88
N LEU A 14 -1.41 2.91 -17.61
CA LEU A 14 -0.04 2.55 -17.20
C LEU A 14 0.29 1.11 -17.60
N SER A 15 1.53 0.82 -17.91
CA SER A 15 2.04 -0.55 -17.99
C SER A 15 1.97 -1.24 -16.62
N ASP A 16 2.13 -2.57 -16.59
CA ASP A 16 2.08 -3.33 -15.33
C ASP A 16 3.21 -2.91 -14.37
N ASP A 17 4.42 -2.66 -14.90
CA ASP A 17 5.54 -2.17 -14.10
C ASP A 17 5.32 -0.74 -13.59
N GLU A 18 4.75 0.15 -14.42
CA GLU A 18 4.41 1.51 -13.99
C GLU A 18 3.31 1.52 -12.94
N LEU A 19 2.29 0.67 -13.07
CA LEU A 19 1.24 0.52 -12.08
C LEU A 19 1.81 0.07 -10.73
N ARG A 20 2.73 -0.88 -10.76
CA ARG A 20 3.44 -1.40 -9.61
C ARG A 20 4.32 -0.32 -8.95
N ALA A 21 5.06 0.43 -9.76
CA ALA A 21 5.85 1.56 -9.28
C ALA A 21 4.96 2.67 -8.68
N HIS A 22 3.76 2.89 -9.22
CA HIS A 22 2.80 3.84 -8.69
C HIS A 22 2.32 3.43 -7.30
N SER A 23 1.98 2.15 -7.10
CA SER A 23 1.63 1.59 -5.78
C SER A 23 2.76 1.76 -4.77
N ALA A 24 4.01 1.52 -5.19
CA ALA A 24 5.19 1.73 -4.33
C ALA A 24 5.36 3.20 -3.91
N ARG A 25 5.08 4.15 -4.82
CA ARG A 25 5.11 5.59 -4.49
C ARG A 25 4.07 5.99 -3.46
N LEU A 26 2.84 5.45 -3.55
CA LEU A 26 1.81 5.74 -2.53
C LEU A 26 2.24 5.21 -1.16
N ARG A 27 2.83 4.03 -1.10
CA ARG A 27 3.39 3.48 0.15
C ARG A 27 4.52 4.34 0.69
N GLN A 28 5.46 4.77 -0.17
CA GLN A 28 6.56 5.64 0.24
C GLN A 28 6.06 6.99 0.77
N HIS A 29 5.03 7.57 0.14
CA HIS A 29 4.40 8.79 0.62
C HIS A 29 3.89 8.65 2.07
N MET A 30 3.26 7.53 2.42
CA MET A 30 2.82 7.29 3.81
C MET A 30 4.01 7.20 4.77
N ILE A 31 5.05 6.45 4.40
CA ILE A 31 6.28 6.36 5.21
C ILE A 31 6.90 7.75 5.43
N ASP A 32 6.96 8.58 4.39
CA ASP A 32 7.53 9.93 4.47
C ASP A 32 6.69 10.86 5.38
N VAL A 33 5.38 10.64 5.47
CA VAL A 33 4.48 11.37 6.38
C VAL A 33 4.68 10.95 7.83
N GLU A 34 4.84 9.67 8.10
CA GLU A 34 5.00 9.09 9.45
C GLU A 34 6.40 9.35 10.03
N ALA A 35 7.45 9.23 9.22
CA ALA A 35 8.84 9.24 9.66
C ALA A 35 9.26 10.43 10.56
N PRO A 36 8.84 11.68 10.33
CA PRO A 36 9.20 12.81 11.22
C PRO A 36 8.66 12.65 12.63
N PHE A 37 7.44 12.11 12.77
CA PHE A 37 6.78 11.89 14.06
C PHE A 37 7.43 10.72 14.79
N GLU A 38 7.58 9.58 14.13
CA GLU A 38 8.22 8.39 14.69
C GLU A 38 9.65 8.69 15.19
N ASN A 39 10.46 9.39 14.39
CA ASN A 39 11.80 9.77 14.76
C ASN A 39 11.80 10.65 16.02
N ARG A 40 10.92 11.65 16.09
CA ARG A 40 10.84 12.53 17.26
C ARG A 40 10.33 11.81 18.51
N ILE A 41 9.35 10.94 18.36
CA ILE A 41 8.83 10.11 19.45
C ILE A 41 9.93 9.17 19.97
N ALA A 42 10.73 8.57 19.09
CA ALA A 42 11.86 7.73 19.47
C ALA A 42 12.94 8.50 20.24
N GLU A 43 13.26 9.73 19.81
CA GLU A 43 14.17 10.62 20.55
C GLU A 43 13.66 10.95 21.96
N ILE A 44 12.36 11.24 22.09
CA ILE A 44 11.73 11.53 23.37
C ILE A 44 11.78 10.30 24.28
N LYS A 45 11.45 9.12 23.76
CA LYS A 45 11.53 7.86 24.50
C LYS A 45 12.95 7.61 25.03
N ALA A 46 13.96 7.79 24.19
CA ALA A 46 15.36 7.64 24.59
C ALA A 46 15.74 8.61 25.72
N LYS A 47 15.29 9.87 25.66
CA LYS A 47 15.52 10.87 26.72
C LYS A 47 14.80 10.54 28.03
N LEU A 48 13.60 9.98 27.97
CA LEU A 48 12.84 9.59 29.17
C LEU A 48 13.52 8.47 29.98
N ASP A 49 14.35 7.66 29.30
CA ASP A 49 15.17 6.62 29.96
C ASP A 49 16.41 7.19 30.68
N GLU A 50 16.76 8.46 30.43
CA GLU A 50 17.86 9.13 31.12
C GLU A 50 17.45 9.60 32.52
N ASP A 51 18.45 9.92 33.36
CA ASP A 51 18.21 10.48 34.71
C ASP A 51 17.92 11.98 34.61
N LEU A 52 16.67 12.31 34.27
CA LEU A 52 16.17 13.67 34.13
C LEU A 52 15.29 14.09 35.31
N PRO A 53 15.22 15.40 35.62
CA PRO A 53 14.27 15.94 36.59
C PRO A 53 12.82 15.57 36.22
N ILE A 54 11.97 15.31 37.19
CA ILE A 54 10.57 14.93 37.00
C ILE A 54 9.82 15.96 36.14
N SER A 55 10.10 17.26 36.35
CA SER A 55 9.48 18.34 35.56
C SER A 55 9.82 18.31 34.06
N GLU A 56 11.00 17.81 33.71
CA GLU A 56 11.40 17.63 32.30
C GLU A 56 10.78 16.37 31.73
N LYS A 57 10.72 15.27 32.47
CA LYS A 57 10.03 14.05 32.05
C LYS A 57 8.56 14.29 31.77
N VAL A 58 7.88 15.09 32.62
CA VAL A 58 6.47 15.47 32.37
C VAL A 58 6.31 16.23 31.06
N LYS A 59 7.16 17.21 30.76
CA LYS A 59 7.10 17.98 29.50
C LYS A 59 7.35 17.10 28.27
N LEU A 60 8.32 16.17 28.36
CA LEU A 60 8.60 15.25 27.27
C LEU A 60 7.46 14.27 27.04
N ALA A 61 6.78 13.82 28.09
CA ALA A 61 5.60 12.97 27.98
C ALA A 61 4.43 13.73 27.29
N GLU A 62 4.17 14.98 27.72
CA GLU A 62 3.14 15.84 27.10
C GLU A 62 3.46 16.14 25.62
N GLU A 63 4.74 16.36 25.27
CA GLU A 63 5.19 16.51 23.88
C GLU A 63 4.93 15.22 23.08
N SER A 64 5.25 14.05 23.64
CA SER A 64 5.02 12.76 23.00
C SER A 64 3.53 12.52 22.73
N ASP A 65 2.66 12.79 23.71
CA ASP A 65 1.21 12.61 23.56
C ASP A 65 0.62 13.56 22.50
N LYS A 66 1.18 14.76 22.38
CA LYS A 66 0.79 15.70 21.32
C LYS A 66 1.24 15.20 19.95
N LEU A 67 2.49 14.72 19.84
CA LEU A 67 3.05 14.21 18.58
C LEU A 67 2.25 13.02 18.06
N VAL A 68 1.79 12.10 18.92
CA VAL A 68 0.94 10.99 18.52
C VAL A 68 -0.37 11.46 17.88
N LYS A 69 -0.99 12.51 18.43
CA LYS A 69 -2.21 13.08 17.84
C LYS A 69 -1.94 13.79 16.51
N ASP A 70 -0.86 14.57 16.46
CA ASP A 70 -0.46 15.28 15.24
C ASP A 70 -0.09 14.29 14.12
N GLU A 71 0.47 13.12 14.50
CA GLU A 71 0.75 11.99 13.59
C GLU A 71 -0.53 11.38 13.05
N ASP A 72 -1.51 11.04 13.91
CA ASP A 72 -2.80 10.49 13.51
C ASP A 72 -3.51 11.43 12.52
N ASP A 73 -3.57 12.73 12.82
CA ASP A 73 -4.16 13.74 11.94
C ASP A 73 -3.44 13.82 10.58
N ALA A 74 -2.11 13.72 10.58
CA ALA A 74 -1.31 13.74 9.35
C ALA A 74 -1.53 12.47 8.51
N ILE A 75 -1.61 11.31 9.15
CA ILE A 75 -1.91 10.02 8.51
C ILE A 75 -3.30 10.04 7.88
N GLU A 76 -4.34 10.47 8.62
CA GLU A 76 -5.71 10.56 8.10
C GLU A 76 -5.78 11.46 6.86
N LYS A 77 -5.11 12.60 6.90
CA LYS A 77 -5.05 13.52 5.77
C LYS A 77 -4.35 12.89 4.56
N ALA A 78 -3.19 12.28 4.76
CA ALA A 78 -2.43 11.62 3.70
C ALA A 78 -3.22 10.45 3.09
N LEU A 79 -3.89 9.63 3.91
CA LEU A 79 -4.77 8.56 3.45
C LEU A 79 -5.91 9.10 2.58
N ALA A 80 -6.56 10.19 3.00
CA ALA A 80 -7.62 10.82 2.21
C ALA A 80 -7.12 11.36 0.86
N GLU A 81 -5.87 11.84 0.80
CA GLU A 81 -5.24 12.32 -0.43
C GLU A 81 -4.95 11.18 -1.42
N ILE A 82 -4.38 10.06 -0.96
CA ILE A 82 -3.99 8.93 -1.83
C ILE A 82 -5.14 7.96 -2.14
N LEU A 83 -6.22 7.99 -1.37
CA LEU A 83 -7.35 7.05 -1.46
C LEU A 83 -7.92 6.91 -2.89
N PRO A 84 -8.15 7.97 -3.68
CA PRO A 84 -8.65 7.84 -5.04
C PRO A 84 -7.71 7.03 -5.95
N GLU A 85 -6.41 7.24 -5.84
CA GLU A 85 -5.41 6.53 -6.63
C GLU A 85 -5.27 5.09 -6.18
N ALA A 86 -5.30 4.83 -4.86
CA ALA A 86 -5.24 3.49 -4.31
C ALA A 86 -6.41 2.61 -4.81
N PHE A 87 -7.65 3.13 -4.78
CA PHE A 87 -8.80 2.41 -5.33
C PHE A 87 -8.72 2.22 -6.84
N ALA A 88 -8.19 3.21 -7.57
CA ALA A 88 -7.99 3.10 -9.01
C ALA A 88 -6.95 2.01 -9.35
N ILE A 89 -5.85 1.90 -8.60
CA ILE A 89 -4.84 0.85 -8.75
C ILE A 89 -5.47 -0.53 -8.53
N VAL A 90 -6.22 -0.71 -7.44
CA VAL A 90 -6.88 -1.99 -7.12
C VAL A 90 -7.86 -2.39 -8.21
N LYS A 91 -8.70 -1.45 -8.69
CA LYS A 91 -9.66 -1.70 -9.78
C LYS A 91 -8.96 -2.07 -11.09
N SER A 92 -7.91 -1.34 -11.47
CA SER A 92 -7.13 -1.61 -12.68
C SER A 92 -6.43 -2.98 -12.60
N THR A 93 -5.83 -3.31 -11.45
CA THR A 93 -5.19 -4.60 -11.22
C THR A 93 -6.19 -5.75 -11.35
N ALA A 94 -7.36 -5.62 -10.72
CA ALA A 94 -8.44 -6.61 -10.80
C ALA A 94 -8.92 -6.83 -12.24
N ARG A 95 -9.09 -5.75 -13.02
CA ARG A 95 -9.46 -5.83 -14.44
C ARG A 95 -8.39 -6.57 -15.24
N ARG A 96 -7.11 -6.23 -15.06
CA ARG A 96 -6.00 -6.86 -15.78
C ARG A 96 -5.94 -8.37 -15.54
N PHE A 97 -6.10 -8.82 -14.30
CA PHE A 97 -6.17 -10.25 -13.98
C PHE A 97 -7.43 -10.92 -14.52
N THR A 98 -8.54 -10.19 -14.69
CA THR A 98 -9.76 -10.73 -15.32
C THR A 98 -9.58 -10.92 -16.83
N GLU A 99 -8.91 -9.98 -17.48
CA GLU A 99 -8.78 -9.94 -18.94
C GLU A 99 -7.59 -10.74 -19.46
N ASN A 100 -6.56 -10.97 -18.64
CA ASN A 100 -5.34 -11.64 -19.05
C ASN A 100 -5.09 -12.90 -18.21
N GLU A 101 -4.74 -13.99 -18.86
CA GLU A 101 -4.38 -15.23 -18.20
C GLU A 101 -3.09 -15.11 -17.39
N THR A 102 -2.18 -14.30 -17.89
CA THR A 102 -0.91 -13.98 -17.21
C THR A 102 -0.63 -12.49 -17.23
N ILE A 103 0.05 -12.01 -16.18
CA ILE A 103 0.62 -10.66 -16.07
C ILE A 103 2.11 -10.79 -15.88
N THR A 104 2.89 -10.07 -16.68
CA THR A 104 4.34 -10.11 -16.64
C THR A 104 4.88 -8.76 -16.19
N VAL A 105 5.72 -8.79 -15.14
CA VAL A 105 6.39 -7.61 -14.58
C VAL A 105 7.89 -7.86 -14.45
N THR A 106 8.67 -6.81 -14.28
CA THR A 106 10.09 -6.94 -13.92
C THR A 106 10.21 -7.54 -12.53
N ALA A 107 10.94 -8.66 -12.40
CA ALA A 107 11.06 -9.39 -11.15
C ALA A 107 11.88 -8.61 -10.11
N ASN A 108 11.35 -8.51 -8.91
CA ASN A 108 12.05 -8.02 -7.72
C ASN A 108 12.28 -9.15 -6.70
N ASP A 109 12.88 -8.84 -5.55
CA ASP A 109 13.19 -9.83 -4.52
C ASP A 109 11.92 -10.47 -3.94
N PHE A 110 10.84 -9.69 -3.76
CA PHE A 110 9.56 -10.19 -3.31
C PHE A 110 8.97 -11.25 -4.27
N ASP A 111 9.05 -11.01 -5.59
CA ASP A 111 8.55 -11.96 -6.59
C ASP A 111 9.35 -13.25 -6.57
N ARG A 112 10.67 -13.15 -6.41
CA ARG A 112 11.57 -14.30 -6.33
C ARG A 112 11.28 -15.15 -5.08
N GLU A 113 11.08 -14.48 -3.94
CA GLU A 113 10.71 -15.16 -2.69
C GLU A 113 9.33 -15.82 -2.82
N LEU A 114 8.34 -15.09 -3.34
CA LEU A 114 6.98 -15.58 -3.52
C LEU A 114 6.93 -16.81 -4.45
N SER A 115 7.75 -16.85 -5.50
CA SER A 115 7.82 -17.95 -6.46
C SER A 115 8.34 -19.26 -5.88
N LEU A 116 8.96 -19.23 -4.70
CA LEU A 116 9.39 -20.45 -4.00
C LEU A 116 8.22 -21.18 -3.31
N ASP A 117 7.17 -20.42 -2.94
CA ASP A 117 6.05 -20.93 -2.14
C ASP A 117 4.73 -21.02 -2.93
N LYS A 118 4.61 -20.31 -4.05
CA LYS A 118 3.35 -20.14 -4.77
C LYS A 118 3.47 -20.53 -6.23
N ASP A 119 2.58 -21.44 -6.65
CA ASP A 119 2.54 -21.97 -8.00
C ASP A 119 1.98 -20.98 -9.04
N PHE A 120 1.28 -19.92 -8.59
CA PHE A 120 0.69 -18.91 -9.48
C PHE A 120 1.66 -17.81 -9.90
N VAL A 121 2.92 -17.86 -9.47
CA VAL A 121 3.98 -16.96 -9.91
C VAL A 121 5.25 -17.74 -10.19
N HIS A 122 5.91 -17.46 -11.30
CA HIS A 122 7.20 -18.04 -11.64
C HIS A 122 8.15 -17.02 -12.24
N ILE A 123 9.44 -17.26 -12.15
CA ILE A 123 10.49 -16.37 -12.59
C ILE A 123 11.11 -16.89 -13.89
N GLU A 124 11.15 -16.01 -14.89
CA GLU A 124 11.87 -16.24 -16.14
C GLU A 124 12.89 -15.13 -16.38
N GLY A 125 14.15 -15.38 -16.03
CA GLY A 125 15.23 -14.40 -16.14
C GLY A 125 15.00 -13.19 -15.21
N ASP A 126 14.73 -12.04 -15.80
CA ASP A 126 14.44 -10.79 -15.11
C ASP A 126 12.93 -10.49 -14.98
N LYS A 127 12.07 -11.46 -15.35
CA LYS A 127 10.62 -11.32 -15.34
C LYS A 127 9.97 -12.22 -14.31
N ALA A 128 8.92 -11.68 -13.66
CA ALA A 128 7.98 -12.43 -12.86
C ALA A 128 6.66 -12.53 -13.63
N ILE A 129 6.17 -13.73 -13.81
CA ILE A 129 4.96 -14.06 -14.54
C ILE A 129 3.93 -14.54 -13.54
N TYR A 130 2.85 -13.79 -13.38
CA TYR A 130 1.73 -14.09 -12.49
C TYR A 130 0.58 -14.67 -13.28
N GLN A 131 0.06 -15.81 -12.84
CA GLN A 131 -1.14 -16.44 -13.38
C GLN A 131 -2.38 -15.85 -12.73
N ASN A 132 -3.49 -15.79 -13.48
CA ASN A 132 -4.76 -15.32 -12.95
C ASN A 132 -5.60 -16.43 -12.29
N HIS A 133 -5.01 -17.61 -12.07
CA HIS A 133 -5.65 -18.74 -11.44
C HIS A 133 -4.70 -19.45 -10.46
N TRP A 134 -5.26 -20.16 -9.52
CA TRP A 134 -4.53 -20.91 -8.49
C TRP A 134 -5.37 -22.08 -7.96
N MET A 135 -4.71 -23.06 -7.37
CA MET A 135 -5.40 -24.19 -6.71
C MET A 135 -5.91 -23.77 -5.32
N ALA A 136 -7.21 -23.93 -5.06
CA ALA A 136 -7.82 -23.69 -3.77
C ALA A 136 -8.78 -24.82 -3.42
N GLY A 137 -8.55 -25.50 -2.30
CA GLY A 137 -9.40 -26.62 -1.86
C GLY A 137 -9.51 -27.77 -2.88
N GLY A 138 -8.47 -28.02 -3.68
CA GLY A 138 -8.46 -29.04 -4.73
C GLY A 138 -9.13 -28.64 -6.05
N ASN A 139 -9.59 -27.39 -6.18
CA ASN A 139 -10.17 -26.85 -7.40
C ASN A 139 -9.30 -25.73 -7.97
N ASP A 140 -9.26 -25.64 -9.31
CA ASP A 140 -8.66 -24.50 -9.99
C ASP A 140 -9.62 -23.30 -9.91
N VAL A 141 -9.16 -22.23 -9.28
CA VAL A 141 -9.93 -21.00 -9.10
C VAL A 141 -9.31 -19.91 -9.94
N LYS A 142 -10.12 -19.31 -10.82
CA LYS A 142 -9.71 -18.22 -11.69
C LYS A 142 -10.21 -16.89 -11.17
N TRP A 143 -9.34 -15.87 -11.21
CA TRP A 143 -9.76 -14.49 -10.94
C TRP A 143 -10.72 -14.01 -12.05
N SER A 144 -11.92 -13.59 -11.67
CA SER A 144 -12.97 -13.15 -12.60
C SER A 144 -13.74 -11.93 -12.12
N MET A 145 -13.23 -11.24 -11.10
CA MET A 145 -13.92 -10.13 -10.45
C MET A 145 -13.28 -8.80 -10.81
N VAL A 146 -14.11 -7.84 -11.20
CA VAL A 146 -13.76 -6.40 -11.28
C VAL A 146 -14.70 -5.64 -10.36
N HIS A 147 -14.18 -4.73 -9.56
CA HIS A 147 -14.96 -3.95 -8.61
C HIS A 147 -15.97 -3.05 -9.32
N TYR A 148 -17.25 -3.18 -8.94
CA TYR A 148 -18.29 -2.24 -9.34
C TYR A 148 -18.12 -0.89 -8.63
N ASP A 149 -18.61 0.17 -9.25
CA ASP A 149 -18.50 1.52 -8.70
C ASP A 149 -19.18 1.64 -7.32
N VAL A 150 -20.30 0.94 -7.11
CA VAL A 150 -20.99 0.89 -5.82
C VAL A 150 -20.13 0.24 -4.71
N GLN A 151 -19.30 -0.75 -5.05
CA GLN A 151 -18.38 -1.38 -4.10
C GLN A 151 -17.26 -0.42 -3.69
N ILE A 152 -16.77 0.38 -4.64
CA ILE A 152 -15.78 1.43 -4.36
C ILE A 152 -16.36 2.50 -3.45
N VAL A 153 -17.62 2.92 -3.69
CA VAL A 153 -18.33 3.87 -2.81
C VAL A 153 -18.43 3.31 -1.39
N GLY A 154 -18.81 2.03 -1.23
CA GLY A 154 -18.89 1.38 0.07
C GLY A 154 -17.53 1.23 0.78
N GLY A 155 -16.44 1.17 0.02
CA GLY A 155 -15.08 1.13 0.60
C GLY A 155 -14.52 2.51 1.00
N ILE A 156 -15.14 3.60 0.53
CA ILE A 156 -14.75 4.98 0.87
C ILE A 156 -15.55 5.50 2.09
N ALA A 157 -16.74 4.96 2.34
CA ALA A 157 -17.63 5.33 3.44
C ALA A 157 -17.17 4.74 4.77
#